data_4bea0a8039a08c9b07e75130cee16f38
#
_entry.id   4bea0a8039a08c9b07e75130cee16f38
#
_cell.length_a   1.000
_cell.length_b   1.000
_cell.length_c   1.000
_cell.angle_alpha   90.00
_cell.angle_beta   90.00
_cell.angle_gamma   90.00
#
_symmetry.space_group_name_H-M   'P 1'
#
loop_
_entity.id
_entity.type
_entity.pdbx_description
1 polymer ?
#
loop_
_entity_poly.entity_id
_entity_poly.type
_entity_poly.pdbx_seq_one_letter_code
_entity_poly.pdbx_strand_id
1 'polypeptide(L)'
;GASSVGKVVKYTVFLPVILLVIMAIKGCTMSGAGEGLRMFFIPSTSAFEDPSLWIDAIGQVFYSLSIMMAIMFAYGSYLGESANVAKDCVIIALSDAAVIILSVIVMFSTMGGVGMLDSITDSGIATAFIVYPQAIVNLTDIGWFNALFGAIFYLMLVTLAIDSAFSIIEGVSASVADKFHFNPKKVTRWACVISAVISLLYATRAGVAWLDIVDNWTNQINLIVIGILECIAVGWCFQIDKVWQQINRNTKKFKMPRIWIRLAIRYIAPATLL
;
A
#
# COMPACT_ATOMS: atom_id res chain seq x y z
N GLY A 1 2.70 16.93 15.27
CA GLY A 1 1.85 17.41 14.17
C GLY A 1 2.44 17.05 12.81
N ALA A 2 1.70 17.25 11.72
CA ALA A 2 2.07 16.85 10.35
C ALA A 2 3.52 17.21 9.94
N SER A 3 4.02 18.35 10.35
CA SER A 3 5.40 18.80 10.06
C SER A 3 6.49 17.96 10.75
N SER A 4 6.23 17.43 11.95
CA SER A 4 7.19 16.55 12.66
C SER A 4 7.15 15.14 12.10
N VAL A 5 5.96 14.65 11.74
CA VAL A 5 5.76 13.36 11.06
C VAL A 5 6.49 13.38 9.72
N GLY A 6 6.33 14.42 8.90
CA GLY A 6 6.99 14.52 7.59
C GLY A 6 8.53 14.51 7.65
N LYS A 7 9.15 14.97 8.75
CA LYS A 7 10.60 14.88 8.92
C LYS A 7 11.07 13.45 9.22
N VAL A 8 10.31 12.71 10.03
CA VAL A 8 10.63 11.31 10.37
C VAL A 8 10.41 10.42 9.16
N VAL A 9 9.23 10.52 8.52
CA VAL A 9 8.83 9.75 7.35
C VAL A 9 9.85 9.86 6.21
N LYS A 10 10.49 11.02 6.03
CA LYS A 10 11.53 11.18 5.02
C LYS A 10 12.70 10.19 5.18
N TYR A 11 13.06 9.83 6.40
CA TYR A 11 14.14 8.87 6.66
C TYR A 11 13.62 7.44 6.74
N THR A 12 12.46 7.22 7.33
CA THR A 12 11.86 5.90 7.48
C THR A 12 11.41 5.27 6.17
N VAL A 13 11.09 6.07 5.15
CA VAL A 13 10.71 5.58 3.82
C VAL A 13 11.93 5.19 2.97
N PHE A 14 13.05 5.91 3.06
CA PHE A 14 14.22 5.60 2.21
C PHE A 14 14.99 4.36 2.67
N LEU A 15 15.09 4.13 3.97
CA LEU A 15 15.80 2.97 4.51
C LEU A 15 15.22 1.64 4.01
N PRO A 16 13.90 1.41 4.06
CA PRO A 16 13.27 0.22 3.49
C PRO A 16 13.61 -0.03 2.03
N VAL A 17 13.56 1.01 1.22
CA VAL A 17 13.86 0.88 -0.22
C VAL A 17 15.31 0.46 -0.44
N ILE A 18 16.26 1.03 0.32
CA ILE A 18 17.67 0.64 0.25
C ILE A 18 17.85 -0.83 0.62
N LEU A 19 17.19 -1.28 1.70
CA LEU A 19 17.26 -2.67 2.13
C LEU A 19 16.65 -3.62 1.11
N LEU A 20 15.51 -3.26 0.51
CA LEU A 20 14.92 -4.02 -0.58
C LEU A 20 15.85 -4.12 -1.79
N VAL A 21 16.55 -3.05 -2.15
CA VAL A 21 17.55 -3.09 -3.24
C VAL A 21 18.68 -4.04 -2.91
N ILE A 22 19.21 -4.02 -1.69
CA ILE A 22 20.26 -4.95 -1.24
C ILE A 22 19.76 -6.40 -1.31
N MET A 23 18.54 -6.66 -0.84
CA MET A 23 17.92 -7.99 -0.92
C MET A 23 17.70 -8.43 -2.36
N ALA A 24 17.23 -7.53 -3.24
CA ALA A 24 17.03 -7.83 -4.65
C ALA A 24 18.35 -8.23 -5.32
N ILE A 25 19.42 -7.46 -5.09
CA ILE A 25 20.76 -7.78 -5.63
C ILE A 25 21.20 -9.15 -5.13
N LYS A 26 21.10 -9.41 -3.83
CA LYS A 26 21.50 -10.70 -3.25
C LYS A 26 20.62 -11.84 -3.76
N GLY A 27 19.31 -11.67 -3.75
CA GLY A 27 18.36 -12.67 -4.27
C GLY A 27 18.66 -13.05 -5.72
N CYS A 28 18.87 -12.07 -6.59
CA CYS A 28 19.19 -12.31 -8.00
C CYS A 28 20.56 -13.02 -8.23
N THR A 29 21.48 -12.99 -7.25
CA THR A 29 22.77 -13.70 -7.35
C THR A 29 22.72 -15.14 -6.84
N MET A 30 21.60 -15.59 -6.27
CA MET A 30 21.45 -16.94 -5.75
C MET A 30 21.23 -17.95 -6.89
N SER A 31 21.76 -19.17 -6.71
CA SER A 31 21.49 -20.27 -7.63
C SER A 31 20.01 -20.67 -7.53
N GLY A 32 19.29 -20.67 -8.65
CA GLY A 32 17.83 -20.91 -8.66
C GLY A 32 16.96 -19.65 -8.72
N ALA A 33 17.52 -18.47 -8.51
CA ALA A 33 16.79 -17.20 -8.63
C ALA A 33 16.12 -17.01 -10.00
N GLY A 34 16.76 -17.51 -11.07
CA GLY A 34 16.23 -17.45 -12.42
C GLY A 34 14.89 -18.17 -12.59
N GLU A 35 14.66 -19.27 -11.87
CA GLU A 35 13.40 -20.02 -11.89
C GLU A 35 12.27 -19.19 -11.24
N GLY A 36 12.53 -18.60 -10.07
CA GLY A 36 11.59 -17.70 -9.42
C GLY A 36 11.24 -16.49 -10.27
N LEU A 37 12.25 -15.80 -10.82
CA LEU A 37 12.02 -14.67 -11.70
C LEU A 37 11.26 -15.05 -12.98
N ARG A 38 11.52 -16.22 -13.53
CA ARG A 38 10.77 -16.74 -14.68
C ARG A 38 9.29 -16.95 -14.34
N MET A 39 8.99 -17.48 -13.16
CA MET A 39 7.61 -17.65 -12.70
C MET A 39 6.87 -16.32 -12.62
N PHE A 40 7.55 -15.27 -12.19
CA PHE A 40 6.94 -13.93 -12.13
C PHE A 40 6.78 -13.27 -13.50
N PHE A 41 7.82 -13.29 -14.35
CA PHE A 41 7.80 -12.55 -15.62
C PHE A 41 7.10 -13.28 -16.78
N ILE A 42 6.83 -14.58 -16.64
CA ILE A 42 6.13 -15.36 -17.65
C ILE A 42 4.79 -15.85 -17.06
N PRO A 43 3.75 -15.01 -17.11
CA PRO A 43 2.44 -15.38 -16.61
C PRO A 43 1.82 -16.49 -17.47
N SER A 44 1.02 -17.35 -16.84
CA SER A 44 0.18 -18.30 -17.57
C SER A 44 -0.98 -17.55 -18.25
N THR A 45 -1.24 -17.84 -19.51
CA THR A 45 -2.36 -17.20 -20.24
C THR A 45 -3.72 -17.52 -19.61
N SER A 46 -3.88 -18.69 -18.99
CA SER A 46 -5.09 -19.08 -18.28
C SER A 46 -5.39 -18.21 -17.05
N ALA A 47 -4.37 -17.61 -16.43
CA ALA A 47 -4.60 -16.72 -15.29
C ALA A 47 -5.38 -15.46 -15.66
N PHE A 48 -5.26 -14.96 -16.89
CA PHE A 48 -6.02 -13.78 -17.34
C PHE A 48 -7.52 -14.04 -17.56
N GLU A 49 -7.93 -15.31 -17.63
CA GLU A 49 -9.32 -15.71 -17.76
C GLU A 49 -10.03 -15.80 -16.40
N ASP A 50 -9.26 -15.77 -15.30
CA ASP A 50 -9.80 -15.82 -13.94
C ASP A 50 -10.23 -14.42 -13.47
N PRO A 51 -11.54 -14.18 -13.22
CA PRO A 51 -12.02 -12.90 -12.73
C PRO A 51 -11.42 -12.52 -11.36
N SER A 52 -11.07 -13.49 -10.52
CA SER A 52 -10.51 -13.24 -9.19
C SER A 52 -9.16 -12.52 -9.28
N LEU A 53 -8.33 -12.84 -10.26
CA LEU A 53 -7.07 -12.16 -10.52
C LEU A 53 -7.25 -10.63 -10.68
N TRP A 54 -8.28 -10.24 -11.43
CA TRP A 54 -8.53 -8.81 -11.70
C TRP A 54 -9.06 -8.09 -10.46
N ILE A 55 -9.91 -8.76 -9.67
CA ILE A 55 -10.42 -8.21 -8.41
C ILE A 55 -9.27 -7.98 -7.44
N ASP A 56 -8.40 -8.98 -7.28
CA ASP A 56 -7.24 -8.88 -6.39
C ASP A 56 -6.24 -7.82 -6.85
N ALA A 57 -5.96 -7.75 -8.16
CA ALA A 57 -5.08 -6.73 -8.71
C ALA A 57 -5.60 -5.30 -8.52
N ILE A 58 -6.91 -5.09 -8.73
CA ILE A 58 -7.56 -3.78 -8.52
C ILE A 58 -7.57 -3.44 -7.03
N GLY A 59 -7.95 -4.39 -6.18
CA GLY A 59 -7.93 -4.24 -4.72
C GLY A 59 -6.53 -3.86 -4.22
N GLN A 60 -5.49 -4.53 -4.72
CA GLN A 60 -4.10 -4.23 -4.38
C GLN A 60 -3.69 -2.81 -4.77
N VAL A 61 -4.06 -2.32 -5.94
CA VAL A 61 -3.75 -0.95 -6.39
C VAL A 61 -4.44 0.08 -5.49
N PHE A 62 -5.68 -0.13 -5.13
CA PHE A 62 -6.41 0.78 -4.24
C PHE A 62 -5.84 0.76 -2.82
N TYR A 63 -5.46 -0.40 -2.34
CA TYR A 63 -4.85 -0.56 -1.03
C TYR A 63 -3.47 0.09 -0.95
N SER A 64 -2.57 -0.19 -1.90
CA SER A 64 -1.19 0.32 -1.88
C SER A 64 -1.14 1.84 -2.03
N LEU A 65 -2.02 2.42 -2.86
CA LEU A 65 -2.14 3.86 -3.02
C LEU A 65 -2.96 4.54 -1.90
N SER A 66 -3.43 3.78 -0.90
CA SER A 66 -4.26 4.28 0.21
C SER A 66 -5.49 5.05 -0.26
N ILE A 67 -6.06 4.66 -1.40
CA ILE A 67 -7.29 5.23 -1.95
C ILE A 67 -8.48 4.63 -1.19
N MET A 68 -9.55 5.38 -1.01
CA MET A 68 -10.80 4.94 -0.33
C MET A 68 -10.66 4.70 1.19
N MET A 69 -9.55 5.11 1.80
CA MET A 69 -9.28 4.98 3.24
C MET A 69 -9.30 6.32 3.98
N ALA A 70 -9.89 7.37 3.41
CA ALA A 70 -9.86 8.76 3.90
C ALA A 70 -8.44 9.39 4.02
N ILE A 71 -7.36 8.62 3.85
CA ILE A 71 -5.97 9.07 4.00
C ILE A 71 -5.63 10.13 2.95
N MET A 72 -5.93 9.85 1.68
CA MET A 72 -5.65 10.79 0.59
C MET A 72 -6.49 12.05 0.67
N PHE A 73 -7.71 12.01 1.20
CA PHE A 73 -8.50 13.20 1.49
C PHE A 73 -7.85 14.07 2.57
N ALA A 74 -7.40 13.46 3.67
CA ALA A 74 -6.71 14.18 4.73
C ALA A 74 -5.42 14.84 4.22
N TYR A 75 -4.59 14.10 3.50
CA TYR A 75 -3.34 14.64 2.94
C TYR A 75 -3.61 15.69 1.85
N GLY A 76 -4.63 15.49 1.01
CA GLY A 76 -5.06 16.48 0.03
C GLY A 76 -5.48 17.81 0.67
N SER A 77 -6.11 17.77 1.85
CA SER A 77 -6.51 18.97 2.58
C SER A 77 -5.32 19.78 3.14
N TYR A 78 -4.16 19.15 3.31
CA TYR A 78 -2.93 19.82 3.77
C TYR A 78 -2.08 20.39 2.65
N LEU A 79 -2.43 20.12 1.39
CA LEU A 79 -1.70 20.66 0.25
C LEU A 79 -1.87 22.17 0.16
N GLY A 80 -0.74 22.87 0.05
CA GLY A 80 -0.76 24.31 -0.18
C GLY A 80 -1.28 24.68 -1.58
N GLU A 81 -1.68 25.93 -1.76
CA GLU A 81 -2.20 26.43 -3.03
C GLU A 81 -1.24 26.34 -4.21
N SER A 82 0.07 26.22 -3.95
CA SER A 82 1.14 26.06 -4.96
C SER A 82 1.36 24.62 -5.41
N ALA A 83 0.71 23.63 -4.80
CA ALA A 83 0.91 22.21 -5.11
C ALA A 83 0.48 21.86 -6.53
N ASN A 84 1.26 21.00 -7.19
CA ASN A 84 0.93 20.47 -8.51
C ASN A 84 0.37 19.04 -8.38
N VAL A 85 -0.92 18.96 -8.12
CA VAL A 85 -1.63 17.70 -7.84
C VAL A 85 -1.41 16.65 -8.93
N ALA A 86 -1.49 17.04 -10.21
CA ALA A 86 -1.32 16.10 -11.31
C ALA A 86 0.09 15.46 -11.32
N LYS A 87 1.13 16.28 -11.09
CA LYS A 87 2.51 15.79 -11.01
C LYS A 87 2.71 14.90 -9.80
N ASP A 88 2.19 15.30 -8.65
CA ASP A 88 2.35 14.58 -7.40
C ASP A 88 1.67 13.20 -7.46
N CYS A 89 0.46 13.11 -8.04
CA CYS A 89 -0.24 11.84 -8.26
C CYS A 89 0.58 10.88 -9.17
N VAL A 90 1.17 11.38 -10.25
CA VAL A 90 2.00 10.56 -11.15
C VAL A 90 3.25 10.06 -10.41
N ILE A 91 3.91 10.92 -9.64
CA ILE A 91 5.10 10.52 -8.86
C ILE A 91 4.73 9.45 -7.83
N ILE A 92 3.63 9.63 -7.10
CA ILE A 92 3.16 8.65 -6.11
C ILE A 92 2.90 7.31 -6.79
N ALA A 93 2.12 7.28 -7.87
CA ALA A 93 1.77 6.04 -8.56
C ALA A 93 3.00 5.32 -9.15
N LEU A 94 3.95 6.06 -9.75
CA LEU A 94 5.18 5.47 -10.27
C LEU A 94 6.11 4.97 -9.16
N SER A 95 6.20 5.69 -8.05
CA SER A 95 7.01 5.28 -6.90
C SER A 95 6.44 4.02 -6.25
N ASP A 96 5.13 3.95 -6.09
CA ASP A 96 4.43 2.77 -5.57
C ASP A 96 4.67 1.56 -6.47
N ALA A 97 4.43 1.68 -7.77
CA ALA A 97 4.71 0.62 -8.74
C ALA A 97 6.17 0.15 -8.71
N ALA A 98 7.13 1.07 -8.59
CA ALA A 98 8.55 0.72 -8.53
C ALA A 98 8.88 -0.08 -7.26
N VAL A 99 8.33 0.29 -6.11
CA VAL A 99 8.53 -0.43 -4.84
C VAL A 99 7.87 -1.80 -4.88
N ILE A 100 6.67 -1.92 -5.44
CA ILE A 100 5.97 -3.20 -5.61
C ILE A 100 6.81 -4.13 -6.48
N ILE A 101 7.25 -3.68 -7.66
CA ILE A 101 8.09 -4.49 -8.56
C ILE A 101 9.38 -4.93 -7.85
N LEU A 102 10.03 -4.02 -7.12
CA LEU A 102 11.23 -4.34 -6.37
C LEU A 102 10.97 -5.41 -5.30
N SER A 103 9.88 -5.29 -4.56
CA SER A 103 9.48 -6.26 -3.52
C SER A 103 9.18 -7.63 -4.11
N VAL A 104 8.51 -7.69 -5.25
CA VAL A 104 8.22 -8.94 -5.96
C VAL A 104 9.51 -9.59 -6.50
N ILE A 105 10.44 -8.80 -7.04
CA ILE A 105 11.76 -9.31 -7.44
C ILE A 105 12.48 -9.93 -6.23
N VAL A 106 12.49 -9.26 -5.08
CA VAL A 106 13.07 -9.80 -3.84
C VAL A 106 12.43 -11.13 -3.48
N MET A 107 11.10 -11.19 -3.46
CA MET A 107 10.35 -12.38 -3.08
C MET A 107 10.67 -13.56 -4.01
N PHE A 108 10.44 -13.42 -5.30
CA PHE A 108 10.59 -14.52 -6.25
C PHE A 108 12.05 -14.94 -6.43
N SER A 109 13.00 -14.02 -6.45
CA SER A 109 14.42 -14.36 -6.56
C SER A 109 14.94 -15.10 -5.34
N THR A 110 14.55 -14.68 -4.14
CA THR A 110 14.96 -15.34 -2.88
C THR A 110 14.29 -16.71 -2.73
N MET A 111 12.99 -16.81 -3.01
CA MET A 111 12.26 -18.07 -2.94
C MET A 111 12.79 -19.10 -3.96
N GLY A 112 13.07 -18.65 -5.18
CA GLY A 112 13.73 -19.50 -6.18
C GLY A 112 15.14 -19.92 -5.76
N GLY A 113 15.91 -18.99 -5.18
CA GLY A 113 17.25 -19.26 -4.67
C GLY A 113 17.30 -20.24 -3.49
N VAL A 114 16.27 -20.28 -2.66
CA VAL A 114 16.15 -21.22 -1.52
C VAL A 114 15.39 -22.50 -1.89
N GLY A 115 14.81 -22.59 -3.10
CA GLY A 115 14.02 -23.73 -3.53
C GLY A 115 12.66 -23.83 -2.82
N MET A 116 12.05 -22.71 -2.48
CA MET A 116 10.80 -22.63 -1.72
C MET A 116 9.64 -21.98 -2.50
N LEU A 117 9.67 -22.05 -3.82
CA LEU A 117 8.62 -21.47 -4.67
C LEU A 117 7.23 -22.01 -4.35
N ASP A 118 7.12 -23.31 -4.05
CA ASP A 118 5.84 -23.94 -3.67
C ASP A 118 5.30 -23.49 -2.31
N SER A 119 6.11 -22.78 -1.52
CA SER A 119 5.71 -22.25 -0.21
C SER A 119 5.14 -20.83 -0.28
N ILE A 120 5.10 -20.25 -1.47
CA ILE A 120 4.47 -18.94 -1.68
C ILE A 120 2.96 -19.11 -1.50
N THR A 121 2.41 -18.38 -0.57
CA THR A 121 0.99 -18.40 -0.24
C THR A 121 0.34 -17.06 -0.57
N ASP A 122 -0.98 -17.07 -0.72
CA ASP A 122 -1.77 -15.85 -0.95
C ASP A 122 -1.84 -14.94 0.30
N SER A 123 -1.39 -15.45 1.46
CA SER A 123 -1.35 -14.69 2.71
C SER A 123 -0.07 -13.87 2.82
N GLY A 124 -0.20 -12.54 2.82
CA GLY A 124 0.91 -11.61 3.08
C GLY A 124 1.55 -11.82 4.46
N ILE A 125 0.77 -12.25 5.46
CA ILE A 125 1.24 -12.55 6.82
C ILE A 125 2.12 -13.79 6.81
N ALA A 126 1.67 -14.87 6.18
CA ALA A 126 2.45 -16.08 6.04
C ALA A 126 3.76 -15.79 5.28
N THR A 127 3.71 -14.99 4.23
CA THR A 127 4.89 -14.54 3.50
C THR A 127 5.85 -13.77 4.42
N ALA A 128 5.37 -12.79 5.18
CA ALA A 128 6.22 -11.96 6.04
C ALA A 128 6.84 -12.73 7.22
N PHE A 129 6.11 -13.67 7.83
CA PHE A 129 6.54 -14.31 9.07
C PHE A 129 6.94 -15.78 8.96
N ILE A 130 6.72 -16.43 7.83
CA ILE A 130 7.17 -17.79 7.56
C ILE A 130 8.21 -17.80 6.44
N VAL A 131 7.85 -17.22 5.28
CA VAL A 131 8.66 -17.30 4.06
C VAL A 131 9.92 -16.45 4.16
N TYR A 132 9.82 -15.17 4.53
CA TYR A 132 10.98 -14.30 4.67
C TYR A 132 11.98 -14.73 5.76
N PRO A 133 11.58 -15.19 6.97
CA PRO A 133 12.54 -15.73 7.93
C PRO A 133 13.37 -16.89 7.37
N GLN A 134 12.73 -17.81 6.66
CA GLN A 134 13.43 -18.93 6.05
C GLN A 134 14.40 -18.47 4.95
N ALA A 135 14.00 -17.50 4.14
CA ALA A 135 14.87 -16.88 3.14
C ALA A 135 16.09 -16.20 3.79
N ILE A 136 15.87 -15.43 4.86
CA ILE A 136 16.92 -14.70 5.58
C ILE A 136 17.93 -15.66 6.24
N VAL A 137 17.46 -16.74 6.85
CA VAL A 137 18.34 -17.74 7.47
C VAL A 137 19.25 -18.40 6.44
N ASN A 138 18.76 -18.61 5.23
CA ASN A 138 19.50 -19.24 4.14
C ASN A 138 20.19 -18.21 3.21
N LEU A 139 20.23 -16.93 3.58
CA LEU A 139 20.78 -15.88 2.72
C LEU A 139 22.29 -16.03 2.49
N THR A 140 23.05 -16.43 3.55
CA THR A 140 24.49 -16.71 3.50
C THR A 140 24.84 -17.81 4.48
N ASP A 141 26.04 -18.37 4.34
CA ASP A 141 26.59 -19.35 5.30
C ASP A 141 27.05 -18.70 6.64
N ILE A 142 26.97 -17.37 6.73
CA ILE A 142 27.44 -16.59 7.89
C ILE A 142 26.25 -16.27 8.81
N GLY A 143 26.05 -17.08 9.85
CA GLY A 143 24.89 -16.99 10.73
C GLY A 143 24.71 -15.63 11.43
N TRP A 144 25.79 -14.97 11.88
CA TRP A 144 25.67 -13.66 12.52
C TRP A 144 25.22 -12.57 11.53
N PHE A 145 25.63 -12.68 10.26
CA PHE A 145 25.21 -11.75 9.22
C PHE A 145 23.71 -11.91 8.92
N ASN A 146 23.23 -13.15 8.80
CA ASN A 146 21.82 -13.44 8.60
C ASN A 146 20.96 -12.92 9.76
N ALA A 147 21.43 -13.11 11.00
CA ALA A 147 20.75 -12.59 12.19
C ALA A 147 20.68 -11.06 12.22
N LEU A 148 21.78 -10.38 11.93
CA LEU A 148 21.82 -8.91 11.85
C LEU A 148 20.91 -8.40 10.74
N PHE A 149 20.97 -9.01 9.56
CA PHE A 149 20.14 -8.64 8.42
C PHE A 149 18.66 -8.82 8.75
N GLY A 150 18.28 -9.96 9.35
CA GLY A 150 16.91 -10.22 9.79
C GLY A 150 16.43 -9.21 10.84
N ALA A 151 17.25 -8.85 11.80
CA ALA A 151 16.92 -7.84 12.80
C ALA A 151 16.64 -6.47 12.14
N ILE A 152 17.48 -6.04 11.21
CA ILE A 152 17.29 -4.79 10.45
C ILE A 152 16.03 -4.87 9.60
N PHE A 153 15.78 -5.98 8.91
CA PHE A 153 14.60 -6.20 8.08
C PHE A 153 13.31 -6.09 8.89
N TYR A 154 13.23 -6.78 10.03
CA TYR A 154 12.02 -6.71 10.87
C TYR A 154 11.86 -5.37 11.59
N LEU A 155 12.94 -4.72 11.98
CA LEU A 155 12.86 -3.34 12.48
C LEU A 155 12.28 -2.39 11.42
N MET A 156 12.69 -2.57 10.17
CA MET A 156 12.14 -1.84 9.04
C MET A 156 10.66 -2.11 8.85
N LEU A 157 10.20 -3.36 8.89
CA LEU A 157 8.77 -3.69 8.80
C LEU A 157 7.96 -3.03 9.91
N VAL A 158 8.48 -3.01 11.14
CA VAL A 158 7.83 -2.32 12.26
C VAL A 158 7.74 -0.82 12.02
N THR A 159 8.79 -0.17 11.51
CA THR A 159 8.73 1.26 11.19
C THR A 159 7.73 1.58 10.10
N LEU A 160 7.65 0.77 9.05
CA LEU A 160 6.64 0.91 7.99
C LEU A 160 5.20 0.72 8.51
N ALA A 161 5.00 -0.27 9.39
CA ALA A 161 3.70 -0.48 10.02
C ALA A 161 3.27 0.72 10.89
N ILE A 162 4.20 1.33 11.61
CA ILE A 162 3.96 2.53 12.41
C ILE A 162 3.61 3.72 11.51
N ASP A 163 4.32 3.93 10.40
CA ASP A 163 4.04 5.01 9.44
C ASP A 163 2.65 4.85 8.82
N SER A 164 2.26 3.62 8.47
CA SER A 164 0.92 3.30 7.97
C SER A 164 -0.16 3.54 9.03
N ALA A 165 0.09 3.13 10.28
CA ALA A 165 -0.83 3.37 11.39
C ALA A 165 -1.04 4.88 11.64
N PHE A 166 0.00 5.70 11.54
CA PHE A 166 -0.12 7.16 11.64
C PHE A 166 -1.02 7.71 10.54
N SER A 167 -0.87 7.26 9.31
CA SER A 167 -1.66 7.72 8.17
C SER A 167 -3.14 7.39 8.33
N ILE A 168 -3.47 6.18 8.77
CA ILE A 168 -4.85 5.74 9.01
C ILE A 168 -5.48 6.56 10.15
N ILE A 169 -4.78 6.70 11.28
CA ILE A 169 -5.27 7.48 12.43
C ILE A 169 -5.47 8.96 12.05
N GLU A 170 -4.58 9.53 11.25
CA GLU A 170 -4.72 10.93 10.77
C GLU A 170 -5.96 11.07 9.89
N GLY A 171 -6.17 10.15 8.92
CA GLY A 171 -7.34 10.16 8.04
C GLY A 171 -8.66 10.08 8.80
N VAL A 172 -8.77 9.14 9.74
CA VAL A 172 -9.96 8.99 10.60
C VAL A 172 -10.14 10.21 11.49
N SER A 173 -9.06 10.70 12.14
CA SER A 173 -9.13 11.82 13.07
C SER A 173 -9.51 13.12 12.39
N ALA A 174 -8.99 13.39 11.19
CA ALA A 174 -9.34 14.57 10.40
C ALA A 174 -10.82 14.51 10.02
N SER A 175 -11.29 13.40 9.48
CA SER A 175 -12.68 13.23 9.03
C SER A 175 -13.69 13.40 10.18
N VAL A 176 -13.41 12.79 11.33
CA VAL A 176 -14.29 12.88 12.52
C VAL A 176 -14.25 14.30 13.12
N ALA A 177 -13.07 14.90 13.23
CA ALA A 177 -12.92 16.24 13.78
C ALA A 177 -13.66 17.27 12.91
N ASP A 178 -13.54 17.18 11.59
CA ASP A 178 -14.21 18.11 10.66
C ASP A 178 -15.73 17.95 10.71
N LYS A 179 -16.22 16.70 10.68
CA LYS A 179 -17.67 16.44 10.64
C LYS A 179 -18.37 16.86 11.93
N PHE A 180 -17.77 16.58 13.08
CA PHE A 180 -18.40 16.81 14.39
C PHE A 180 -17.89 18.06 15.11
N HIS A 181 -16.98 18.81 14.49
CA HIS A 181 -16.32 19.98 15.08
C HIS A 181 -15.63 19.68 16.41
N PHE A 182 -15.07 18.48 16.54
CA PHE A 182 -14.36 18.06 17.75
C PHE A 182 -12.90 18.52 17.72
N ASN A 183 -12.29 18.60 18.90
CA ASN A 183 -10.88 18.90 19.00
C ASN A 183 -10.03 17.73 18.42
N PRO A 184 -9.22 17.96 17.35
CA PRO A 184 -8.47 16.91 16.68
C PRO A 184 -7.58 16.09 17.62
N LYS A 185 -6.93 16.74 18.61
CA LYS A 185 -6.07 16.05 19.59
C LYS A 185 -6.84 15.06 20.46
N LYS A 186 -8.11 15.38 20.81
CA LYS A 186 -8.95 14.45 21.58
C LYS A 186 -9.39 13.28 20.72
N VAL A 187 -9.80 13.56 19.47
CA VAL A 187 -10.21 12.51 18.52
C VAL A 187 -9.06 11.54 18.27
N THR A 188 -7.87 12.04 17.95
CA THR A 188 -6.67 11.20 17.74
C THR A 188 -6.37 10.33 18.96
N ARG A 189 -6.42 10.90 20.18
CA ARG A 189 -6.18 10.13 21.41
C ARG A 189 -7.19 8.98 21.58
N TRP A 190 -8.47 9.28 21.40
CA TRP A 190 -9.50 8.24 21.50
C TRP A 190 -9.40 7.20 20.39
N ALA A 191 -9.12 7.62 19.16
CA ALA A 191 -8.87 6.70 18.06
C ALA A 191 -7.72 5.72 18.39
N CYS A 192 -6.59 6.22 18.91
CA CYS A 192 -5.47 5.38 19.33
C CYS A 192 -5.85 4.41 20.46
N VAL A 193 -6.60 4.87 21.47
CA VAL A 193 -7.02 4.00 22.58
C VAL A 193 -7.95 2.90 22.09
N ILE A 194 -8.96 3.25 21.30
CA ILE A 194 -9.92 2.29 20.74
C ILE A 194 -9.19 1.27 19.86
N SER A 195 -8.32 1.74 18.97
CA SER A 195 -7.53 0.86 18.10
C SER A 195 -6.62 -0.08 18.91
N ALA A 196 -5.99 0.43 19.98
CA ALA A 196 -5.15 -0.40 20.86
C ALA A 196 -5.97 -1.49 21.57
N VAL A 197 -7.17 -1.17 22.05
CA VAL A 197 -8.06 -2.17 22.66
C VAL A 197 -8.51 -3.23 21.65
N ILE A 198 -8.92 -2.81 20.45
CA ILE A 198 -9.31 -3.74 19.37
C ILE A 198 -8.12 -4.61 18.96
N SER A 199 -6.91 -4.06 18.90
CA SER A 199 -5.72 -4.81 18.49
C SER A 199 -5.35 -5.94 19.47
N LEU A 200 -5.84 -5.92 20.72
CA LEU A 200 -5.68 -7.05 21.65
C LEU A 200 -6.35 -8.33 21.17
N LEU A 201 -7.39 -8.23 20.35
CA LEU A 201 -8.05 -9.40 19.74
C LEU A 201 -7.09 -10.14 18.81
N TYR A 202 -6.25 -9.40 18.09
CA TYR A 202 -5.25 -9.95 17.15
C TYR A 202 -4.02 -10.55 17.87
N ALA A 203 -3.81 -10.22 19.15
CA ALA A 203 -2.75 -10.82 19.97
C ALA A 203 -3.14 -12.21 20.53
N THR A 204 -4.35 -12.69 20.27
CA THR A 204 -4.82 -14.00 20.71
C THR A 204 -4.36 -15.12 19.77
N ARG A 205 -4.50 -16.38 20.19
CA ARG A 205 -4.21 -17.55 19.35
C ARG A 205 -4.99 -17.58 18.03
N ALA A 206 -6.19 -17.02 18.01
CA ALA A 206 -7.04 -16.90 16.83
C ALA A 206 -6.74 -15.61 16.03
N GLY A 207 -5.79 -14.80 16.47
CA GLY A 207 -5.53 -13.46 15.91
C GLY A 207 -5.19 -13.47 14.44
N VAL A 208 -4.41 -14.45 13.98
CA VAL A 208 -4.05 -14.58 12.55
C VAL A 208 -5.29 -14.88 11.71
N ALA A 209 -6.14 -15.80 12.14
CA ALA A 209 -7.39 -16.13 11.42
C ALA A 209 -8.36 -14.93 11.39
N TRP A 210 -8.46 -14.19 12.52
CA TRP A 210 -9.24 -12.95 12.56
C TRP A 210 -8.67 -11.89 11.59
N LEU A 211 -7.36 -11.75 11.53
CA LEU A 211 -6.72 -10.79 10.65
C LEU A 211 -6.98 -11.13 9.18
N ASP A 212 -6.83 -12.39 8.78
CA ASP A 212 -7.11 -12.83 7.41
C ASP A 212 -8.57 -12.59 7.01
N ILE A 213 -9.53 -12.86 7.91
CA ILE A 213 -10.94 -12.60 7.65
C ILE A 213 -11.20 -11.10 7.48
N VAL A 214 -10.72 -10.27 8.41
CA VAL A 214 -10.95 -8.82 8.38
C VAL A 214 -10.25 -8.17 7.20
N ASP A 215 -9.05 -8.62 6.87
CA ASP A 215 -8.28 -8.14 5.72
C ASP A 215 -9.00 -8.43 4.41
N ASN A 216 -9.47 -9.67 4.24
CA ASN A 216 -10.23 -10.08 3.06
C ASN A 216 -11.52 -9.24 2.89
N TRP A 217 -12.33 -9.09 3.94
CA TRP A 217 -13.54 -8.27 3.90
C TRP A 217 -13.24 -6.79 3.63
N THR A 218 -12.16 -6.27 4.19
CA THR A 218 -11.78 -4.86 4.02
C THR A 218 -11.31 -4.60 2.60
N ASN A 219 -10.44 -5.45 2.07
CA ASN A 219 -9.81 -5.23 0.78
C ASN A 219 -10.72 -5.62 -0.40
N GLN A 220 -11.46 -6.71 -0.30
CA GLN A 220 -12.27 -7.18 -1.42
C GLN A 220 -13.68 -6.58 -1.45
N ILE A 221 -14.26 -6.24 -0.32
CA ILE A 221 -15.65 -5.74 -0.29
C ILE A 221 -15.72 -4.27 0.06
N ASN A 222 -15.16 -3.87 1.20
CA ASN A 222 -15.31 -2.49 1.67
C ASN A 222 -14.67 -1.47 0.72
N LEU A 223 -13.46 -1.75 0.22
CA LEU A 223 -12.79 -0.82 -0.71
C LEU A 223 -13.59 -0.65 -2.00
N ILE A 224 -14.15 -1.73 -2.55
CA ILE A 224 -14.97 -1.67 -3.76
C ILE A 224 -16.22 -0.82 -3.53
N VAL A 225 -16.97 -1.10 -2.46
CA VAL A 225 -18.20 -0.35 -2.13
C VAL A 225 -17.90 1.13 -1.91
N ILE A 226 -16.88 1.45 -1.11
CA ILE A 226 -16.47 2.82 -0.84
C ILE A 226 -16.05 3.51 -2.15
N GLY A 227 -15.27 2.83 -2.99
CA GLY A 227 -14.83 3.37 -4.27
C GLY A 227 -15.95 3.72 -5.21
N ILE A 228 -16.95 2.86 -5.32
CA ILE A 228 -18.15 3.15 -6.11
C ILE A 228 -18.88 4.38 -5.55
N LEU A 229 -19.04 4.46 -4.21
CA LEU A 229 -19.68 5.59 -3.56
C LEU A 229 -18.90 6.89 -3.77
N GLU A 230 -17.58 6.86 -3.68
CA GLU A 230 -16.72 8.03 -3.97
C GLU A 230 -16.84 8.46 -5.45
N CYS A 231 -16.82 7.50 -6.37
CA CYS A 231 -17.02 7.79 -7.79
C CYS A 231 -18.40 8.44 -8.05
N ILE A 232 -19.44 7.95 -7.39
CA ILE A 232 -20.79 8.55 -7.48
C ILE A 232 -20.77 9.97 -6.88
N ALA A 233 -20.23 10.15 -5.68
CA ALA A 233 -20.17 11.44 -5.02
C ALA A 233 -19.41 12.48 -5.84
N VAL A 234 -18.21 12.14 -6.32
CA VAL A 234 -17.37 13.07 -7.09
C VAL A 234 -17.84 13.23 -8.53
N GLY A 235 -18.27 12.12 -9.17
CA GLY A 235 -18.63 12.11 -10.58
C GLY A 235 -20.01 12.70 -10.89
N TRP A 236 -20.98 12.51 -10.01
CA TRP A 236 -22.38 12.92 -10.25
C TRP A 236 -22.91 13.96 -9.26
N CYS A 237 -22.55 13.86 -7.96
CA CYS A 237 -23.04 14.82 -6.96
C CYS A 237 -22.19 16.09 -6.90
N PHE A 238 -20.88 15.98 -7.11
CA PHE A 238 -19.97 17.12 -7.08
C PHE A 238 -19.72 17.67 -8.49
N GLN A 239 -19.33 18.96 -8.57
CA GLN A 239 -19.03 19.59 -9.86
C GLN A 239 -17.67 19.13 -10.38
N ILE A 240 -17.64 18.11 -11.24
CA ILE A 240 -16.41 17.51 -11.79
C ILE A 240 -15.49 18.54 -12.48
N ASP A 241 -16.06 19.63 -12.97
CA ASP A 241 -15.30 20.73 -13.56
C ASP A 241 -14.43 21.48 -12.54
N LYS A 242 -14.85 21.56 -11.29
CA LYS A 242 -14.03 22.09 -10.21
C LYS A 242 -12.87 21.16 -9.90
N VAL A 243 -13.09 19.85 -9.94
CA VAL A 243 -12.02 18.84 -9.78
C VAL A 243 -10.99 19.00 -10.89
N TRP A 244 -11.43 19.09 -12.15
CA TRP A 244 -10.55 19.33 -13.29
C TRP A 244 -9.75 20.63 -13.16
N GLN A 245 -10.38 21.72 -12.75
CA GLN A 245 -9.70 23.01 -12.51
C GLN A 245 -8.63 22.90 -11.41
N GLN A 246 -8.96 22.22 -10.32
CA GLN A 246 -8.03 22.04 -9.20
C GLN A 246 -6.83 21.19 -9.59
N ILE A 247 -7.03 20.07 -10.28
CA ILE A 247 -5.94 19.20 -10.77
C ILE A 247 -5.00 19.98 -11.68
N ASN A 248 -5.51 20.84 -12.55
CA ASN A 248 -4.74 21.57 -13.53
C ASN A 248 -4.28 22.96 -13.08
N ARG A 249 -4.63 23.41 -11.86
CA ARG A 249 -4.40 24.79 -11.38
C ARG A 249 -2.94 25.22 -11.51
N ASN A 250 -2.01 24.38 -11.11
CA ASN A 250 -0.57 24.69 -11.09
C ASN A 250 0.26 23.89 -12.12
N THR A 251 -0.42 23.25 -13.06
CA THR A 251 0.24 22.40 -14.05
C THR A 251 0.64 23.22 -15.27
N LYS A 252 1.97 23.42 -15.49
CA LYS A 252 2.50 24.20 -16.62
C LYS A 252 2.68 23.39 -17.90
N LYS A 253 3.14 22.13 -17.80
CA LYS A 253 3.56 21.32 -18.96
C LYS A 253 2.58 20.24 -19.38
N PHE A 254 1.89 19.62 -18.44
CA PHE A 254 1.00 18.49 -18.71
C PHE A 254 -0.38 18.74 -18.07
N LYS A 255 -1.30 19.27 -18.88
CA LYS A 255 -2.68 19.46 -18.45
C LYS A 255 -3.50 18.21 -18.76
N MET A 256 -4.15 17.65 -17.75
CA MET A 256 -5.07 16.54 -17.98
C MET A 256 -6.29 17.01 -18.75
N PRO A 257 -6.67 16.31 -19.87
CA PRO A 257 -7.87 16.63 -20.64
C PRO A 257 -9.13 16.49 -19.76
N ARG A 258 -10.06 17.45 -19.89
CA ARG A 258 -11.34 17.43 -19.16
C ARG A 258 -12.14 16.17 -19.43
N ILE A 259 -12.14 15.71 -20.69
CA ILE A 259 -12.83 14.50 -21.11
C ILE A 259 -12.27 13.28 -20.39
N TRP A 260 -10.94 13.18 -20.26
CA TRP A 260 -10.29 12.07 -19.57
C TRP A 260 -10.71 11.96 -18.10
N ILE A 261 -10.66 13.07 -17.35
CA ILE A 261 -11.06 13.07 -15.94
C ILE A 261 -12.53 12.69 -15.77
N ARG A 262 -13.40 13.21 -16.68
CA ARG A 262 -14.81 12.88 -16.67
C ARG A 262 -15.07 11.41 -16.97
N LEU A 263 -14.40 10.85 -17.98
CA LEU A 263 -14.51 9.44 -18.33
C LEU A 263 -13.93 8.54 -17.23
N ALA A 264 -12.76 8.89 -16.69
CA ALA A 264 -12.10 8.10 -15.65
C ALA A 264 -12.99 7.98 -14.41
N ILE A 265 -13.51 9.09 -13.88
CA ILE A 265 -14.26 9.07 -12.61
C ILE A 265 -15.68 8.54 -12.79
N ARG A 266 -16.36 8.86 -13.91
CA ARG A 266 -17.77 8.46 -14.08
C ARG A 266 -17.96 7.05 -14.63
N TYR A 267 -17.02 6.57 -15.43
CA TYR A 267 -17.23 5.32 -16.16
C TYR A 267 -16.11 4.31 -15.94
N ILE A 268 -14.84 4.70 -16.13
CA ILE A 268 -13.73 3.74 -16.08
C ILE A 268 -13.56 3.20 -14.64
N ALA A 269 -13.39 4.08 -13.65
CA ALA A 269 -13.19 3.64 -12.28
C ALA A 269 -14.38 2.84 -11.72
N PRO A 270 -15.66 3.25 -11.86
CA PRO A 270 -16.78 2.40 -11.47
C PRO A 270 -16.86 1.07 -12.22
N ALA A 271 -16.55 1.07 -13.52
CA ALA A 271 -16.58 -0.17 -14.32
C ALA A 271 -15.47 -1.16 -13.96
N THR A 272 -14.33 -0.66 -13.46
CA THR A 272 -13.24 -1.53 -12.97
C THR A 272 -13.49 -2.05 -11.57
N LEU A 273 -14.46 -1.46 -10.84
CA LEU A 273 -14.83 -1.86 -9.48
C LEU A 273 -16.04 -2.83 -9.45
N LEU A 274 -16.74 -2.99 -10.58
CA LEU A 274 -17.89 -3.89 -10.73
C LEU A 274 -17.50 -5.21 -11.40
#